data_0d089db1aeb65f764446d2b9fde66c12
#
_entry.id   0d089db1aeb65f764446d2b9fde66c12
#
_cell.length_a   1.000
_cell.length_b   1.000
_cell.length_c   1.000
_cell.angle_alpha   90.00
_cell.angle_beta   90.00
_cell.angle_gamma   90.00
#
_symmetry.space_group_name_H-M   'P 1'
#
loop_
_entity.id
_entity.type
_entity.pdbx_description
1 polymer ?
#
loop_
_entity_poly.entity_id
_entity_poly.type
_entity_poly.pdbx_seq_one_letter_code
_entity_poly.pdbx_strand_id
1 'polypeptide(L)'
;MRGYQPAILGCVMLVSCAQVPTEMRYFPDNAVDAGAVMWPAVPEVPRYRYAGQLTGEQNFGPAEHSEPGKGEQLFRWIVGLADGYRQPPRVLVRPQSGMVDDAGRVYVTDVGRQAVFVFDAPAGRLMIWQQADGSEPFADPVGIATGQAGEILVADATLGRIVRLDRDGRPLGSFGADELLRPTGLARDPATGRIYVADTRDHDIKIFTSSGEYLQRIGRRGTAPGEFNAPTHLAVAGGRLYITDTLNSRVQVLTLDGRPVGEIGKRGLYVGNLTRPKGVTVDGEGNVYVVESYYDHLLVFDRRGQFLLPIGGTGAGIGQFYLPAGVWSDMRGRIYVADMYNGRVMVIQYLGS
;
A
#
# COMPACT_ATOMS: atom_id res chain seq x y z
N MET A 1 46.08 -59.54 31.46
CA MET A 1 44.78 -59.37 30.82
C MET A 1 44.52 -57.90 30.69
N ARG A 2 44.66 -57.34 29.45
CA ARG A 2 44.40 -55.92 29.17
C ARG A 2 43.05 -55.82 28.54
N GLY A 3 42.10 -55.12 29.21
CA GLY A 3 40.77 -54.89 28.70
C GLY A 3 40.77 -53.77 27.62
N TYR A 4 40.25 -54.08 26.46
CA TYR A 4 39.92 -53.10 25.40
C TYR A 4 38.57 -52.46 25.73
N GLN A 5 38.58 -51.13 25.85
CA GLN A 5 37.36 -50.32 25.79
C GLN A 5 37.13 -49.80 24.37
N PRO A 6 35.97 -49.99 23.77
CA PRO A 6 35.67 -49.34 22.48
C PRO A 6 35.29 -47.88 22.69
N ALA A 7 35.99 -46.99 22.01
CA ALA A 7 35.61 -45.58 21.88
C ALA A 7 34.40 -45.46 20.97
N ILE A 8 33.27 -45.02 21.50
CA ILE A 8 32.08 -44.66 20.71
C ILE A 8 32.34 -43.23 20.15
N LEU A 9 32.65 -43.15 18.88
CA LEU A 9 32.77 -41.87 18.17
C LEU A 9 31.34 -41.39 17.85
N GLY A 10 30.83 -40.48 18.66
CA GLY A 10 29.56 -39.81 18.42
C GLY A 10 29.67 -38.81 17.25
N CYS A 11 29.16 -39.19 16.11
CA CYS A 11 29.04 -38.31 14.95
C CYS A 11 27.91 -37.32 15.22
N VAL A 12 28.23 -36.11 15.69
CA VAL A 12 27.27 -35.01 15.77
C VAL A 12 27.04 -34.48 14.35
N MET A 13 25.99 -34.95 13.71
CA MET A 13 25.50 -34.30 12.48
C MET A 13 24.93 -32.93 12.85
N LEU A 14 25.66 -31.87 12.53
CA LEU A 14 25.13 -30.53 12.47
C LEU A 14 24.16 -30.48 11.28
N VAL A 15 22.86 -30.68 11.56
CA VAL A 15 21.82 -30.38 10.58
C VAL A 15 21.76 -28.86 10.49
N SER A 16 22.44 -28.29 9.54
CA SER A 16 22.22 -26.92 9.10
C SER A 16 20.80 -26.85 8.56
N CYS A 17 19.87 -26.22 9.30
CA CYS A 17 18.58 -25.84 8.75
C CYS A 17 18.81 -24.80 7.64
N ALA A 18 19.08 -25.28 6.44
CA ALA A 18 19.03 -24.44 5.25
C ALA A 18 17.57 -23.97 5.12
N GLN A 19 17.32 -22.68 5.38
CA GLN A 19 16.02 -22.08 5.13
C GLN A 19 15.75 -22.21 3.63
N VAL A 20 14.65 -22.86 3.28
CA VAL A 20 14.19 -22.92 1.89
C VAL A 20 13.97 -21.49 1.41
N PRO A 21 14.62 -21.04 0.32
CA PRO A 21 14.39 -19.72 -0.22
C PRO A 21 12.91 -19.56 -0.54
N THR A 22 12.30 -18.50 -0.03
CA THR A 22 10.93 -18.14 -0.34
C THR A 22 10.89 -17.00 -1.35
N GLU A 23 9.90 -17.04 -2.23
CA GLU A 23 9.71 -16.08 -3.32
C GLU A 23 8.35 -15.43 -3.18
N MET A 24 8.27 -14.11 -3.42
CA MET A 24 7.01 -13.39 -3.42
C MET A 24 6.30 -13.56 -4.77
N ARG A 25 5.03 -13.94 -4.70
CA ARG A 25 4.15 -14.05 -5.86
C ARG A 25 2.95 -13.14 -5.69
N TYR A 26 2.56 -12.44 -6.76
CA TYR A 26 1.35 -11.61 -6.76
C TYR A 26 0.08 -12.45 -6.88
N PHE A 27 0.18 -13.68 -7.37
CA PHE A 27 -0.93 -14.63 -7.46
C PHE A 27 -0.76 -15.70 -6.39
N PRO A 28 -1.70 -15.92 -5.48
CA PRO A 28 -1.79 -17.18 -4.77
C PRO A 28 -2.04 -18.29 -5.81
N ASP A 29 -1.45 -19.47 -5.61
CA ASP A 29 -1.36 -20.61 -6.57
C ASP A 29 -2.69 -21.09 -7.20
N ASN A 30 -3.84 -20.56 -6.77
CA ASN A 30 -5.18 -20.95 -7.21
C ASN A 30 -5.87 -19.94 -8.13
N ALA A 31 -5.20 -18.89 -8.59
CA ALA A 31 -5.80 -17.89 -9.49
C ALA A 31 -5.71 -18.36 -10.94
N VAL A 32 -6.63 -19.23 -11.33
CA VAL A 32 -6.84 -19.64 -12.73
C VAL A 32 -7.19 -18.42 -13.59
N ASP A 33 -6.49 -18.24 -14.73
CA ASP A 33 -6.73 -17.22 -15.76
C ASP A 33 -6.62 -15.73 -15.37
N ALA A 34 -5.83 -15.39 -14.37
CA ALA A 34 -5.63 -14.00 -13.97
C ALA A 34 -5.08 -13.09 -15.08
N GLY A 35 -4.37 -13.62 -16.06
CA GLY A 35 -3.86 -12.86 -17.22
C GLY A 35 -4.91 -12.46 -18.25
N ALA A 36 -6.17 -12.93 -18.13
CA ALA A 36 -7.24 -12.67 -19.09
C ALA A 36 -8.03 -11.38 -18.80
N VAL A 37 -7.93 -10.81 -17.59
CA VAL A 37 -8.69 -9.59 -17.24
C VAL A 37 -7.91 -8.35 -17.67
N MET A 38 -8.46 -7.64 -18.64
CA MET A 38 -7.87 -6.46 -19.27
C MET A 38 -8.87 -5.30 -19.35
N TRP A 39 -8.35 -4.07 -19.39
CA TRP A 39 -9.16 -2.85 -19.54
C TRP A 39 -8.54 -1.91 -20.61
N PRO A 40 -9.34 -1.39 -21.56
CA PRO A 40 -10.68 -1.88 -21.87
C PRO A 40 -10.67 -3.36 -22.21
N ALA A 41 -11.85 -4.01 -22.16
CA ALA A 41 -11.99 -5.38 -22.62
C ALA A 41 -11.91 -5.46 -24.14
N VAL A 42 -11.47 -6.59 -24.70
CA VAL A 42 -11.54 -6.86 -26.14
C VAL A 42 -12.98 -6.67 -26.65
N PRO A 43 -13.21 -6.12 -27.85
CA PRO A 43 -12.24 -5.91 -28.94
C PRO A 43 -11.44 -4.60 -28.90
N GLU A 44 -11.61 -3.74 -27.89
CA GLU A 44 -10.80 -2.56 -27.74
C GLU A 44 -9.35 -2.92 -27.42
N VAL A 45 -8.39 -2.01 -27.70
CA VAL A 45 -6.97 -2.23 -27.40
C VAL A 45 -6.77 -2.11 -25.88
N PRO A 46 -6.38 -3.20 -25.19
CA PRO A 46 -6.16 -3.15 -23.75
C PRO A 46 -5.00 -2.22 -23.38
N ARG A 47 -5.22 -1.38 -22.39
CA ARG A 47 -4.20 -0.48 -21.81
C ARG A 47 -3.74 -0.90 -20.42
N TYR A 48 -4.54 -1.73 -19.77
CA TYR A 48 -4.30 -2.24 -18.43
C TYR A 48 -4.59 -3.73 -18.40
N ARG A 49 -3.85 -4.45 -17.56
CA ARG A 49 -4.16 -5.86 -17.26
C ARG A 49 -4.10 -6.09 -15.76
N TYR A 50 -4.86 -7.03 -15.29
CA TYR A 50 -4.70 -7.54 -13.93
C TYR A 50 -3.33 -8.24 -13.82
N ALA A 51 -2.54 -7.84 -12.81
CA ALA A 51 -1.20 -8.38 -12.57
C ALA A 51 -1.11 -9.24 -11.31
N GLY A 52 -2.19 -9.28 -10.50
CA GLY A 52 -2.26 -10.09 -9.30
C GLY A 52 -2.78 -9.35 -8.09
N GLN A 53 -2.59 -9.95 -6.91
CA GLN A 53 -3.01 -9.37 -5.64
C GLN A 53 -2.04 -9.67 -4.51
N LEU A 54 -2.05 -8.83 -3.49
CA LEU A 54 -1.37 -9.02 -2.22
C LEU A 54 -2.43 -9.23 -1.13
N THR A 55 -2.32 -10.34 -0.40
CA THR A 55 -3.25 -10.70 0.67
C THR A 55 -2.55 -10.91 2.02
N GLY A 56 -1.26 -11.27 2.01
CA GLY A 56 -0.48 -11.52 3.22
C GLY A 56 0.55 -12.63 3.03
N GLU A 57 0.69 -13.52 4.01
CA GLU A 57 1.68 -14.62 3.98
C GLU A 57 1.50 -15.57 2.80
N GLN A 58 0.29 -15.69 2.27
CA GLN A 58 0.01 -16.54 1.11
C GLN A 58 0.74 -16.09 -0.18
N ASN A 59 1.22 -14.85 -0.21
CA ASN A 59 2.01 -14.34 -1.31
C ASN A 59 3.47 -14.86 -1.31
N PHE A 60 3.88 -15.58 -0.27
CA PHE A 60 5.23 -16.11 -0.13
C PHE A 60 5.18 -17.64 -0.12
N GLY A 61 5.82 -18.25 -1.11
CA GLY A 61 5.92 -19.69 -1.27
C GLY A 61 7.38 -20.13 -1.50
N PRO A 62 7.66 -21.45 -1.47
CA PRO A 62 8.95 -21.98 -1.86
C PRO A 62 9.32 -21.51 -3.28
N ALA A 63 10.57 -21.16 -3.53
CA ALA A 63 11.05 -20.91 -4.88
C ALA A 63 10.84 -22.16 -5.76
N GLU A 64 10.50 -21.98 -7.04
CA GLU A 64 10.03 -23.05 -7.94
C GLU A 64 10.95 -24.30 -8.04
N HIS A 65 12.19 -24.20 -7.57
CA HIS A 65 13.17 -25.31 -7.58
C HIS A 65 13.50 -25.86 -6.19
N SER A 66 12.72 -25.51 -5.15
CA SER A 66 13.03 -25.85 -3.75
C SER A 66 11.97 -26.78 -3.12
N GLU A 67 11.29 -27.61 -3.92
CA GLU A 67 10.42 -28.62 -3.32
C GLU A 67 11.27 -29.57 -2.46
N PRO A 68 10.86 -29.79 -1.18
CA PRO A 68 11.57 -30.74 -0.34
C PRO A 68 11.55 -32.11 -0.98
N GLY A 69 12.71 -32.73 -1.10
CA GLY A 69 12.84 -34.06 -1.67
C GLY A 69 11.93 -35.08 -0.98
N LYS A 70 11.46 -36.09 -1.70
CA LYS A 70 10.56 -37.14 -1.15
C LYS A 70 11.08 -37.75 0.15
N GLY A 71 12.39 -37.81 0.36
CA GLY A 71 13.02 -38.27 1.60
C GLY A 71 12.84 -37.32 2.78
N GLU A 72 12.85 -36.00 2.55
CA GLU A 72 12.61 -35.00 3.58
C GLU A 72 11.12 -34.92 3.97
N GLN A 73 10.22 -35.09 3.00
CA GLN A 73 8.78 -35.18 3.26
C GLN A 73 8.46 -36.41 4.13
N LEU A 74 9.08 -37.57 3.83
CA LEU A 74 8.93 -38.78 4.61
C LEU A 74 9.50 -38.63 6.03
N PHE A 75 10.68 -38.00 6.17
CA PHE A 75 11.28 -37.74 7.47
C PHE A 75 10.41 -36.82 8.33
N ARG A 76 9.88 -35.73 7.76
CA ARG A 76 8.97 -34.80 8.45
C ARG A 76 7.69 -35.50 8.90
N TRP A 77 7.17 -36.41 8.10
CA TRP A 77 6.01 -37.22 8.45
C TRP A 77 6.32 -38.18 9.62
N ILE A 78 7.48 -38.86 9.61
CA ILE A 78 7.90 -39.81 10.65
C ILE A 78 8.12 -39.09 12.00
N VAL A 79 8.69 -37.90 12.01
CA VAL A 79 8.95 -37.15 13.26
C VAL A 79 7.75 -36.30 13.73
N GLY A 80 6.57 -36.45 13.10
CA GLY A 80 5.36 -35.73 13.49
C GLY A 80 5.37 -34.24 13.18
N LEU A 81 6.26 -33.77 12.30
CA LEU A 81 6.31 -32.37 11.85
C LEU A 81 5.44 -32.09 10.62
N ALA A 82 4.74 -33.10 10.12
CA ALA A 82 3.88 -32.97 8.94
C ALA A 82 2.60 -32.18 9.19
N ASP A 83 2.07 -32.23 10.42
CA ASP A 83 0.81 -31.60 10.82
C ASP A 83 0.96 -30.64 12.03
N GLY A 84 2.10 -29.95 12.14
CA GLY A 84 2.25 -28.91 13.14
C GLY A 84 1.11 -27.91 13.01
N TYR A 85 0.45 -27.54 14.13
CA TYR A 85 -0.55 -26.47 14.22
C TYR A 85 -0.13 -25.28 13.36
N ARG A 86 -0.60 -25.23 12.12
CA ARG A 86 -0.39 -24.07 11.26
C ARG A 86 -1.25 -22.97 11.86
N GLN A 87 -0.59 -21.98 12.45
CA GLN A 87 -1.30 -20.74 12.78
C GLN A 87 -1.97 -20.23 11.48
N PRO A 88 -3.20 -19.69 11.59
CA PRO A 88 -3.85 -19.14 10.42
C PRO A 88 -2.92 -18.09 9.78
N PRO A 89 -2.82 -18.04 8.45
CA PRO A 89 -1.90 -17.13 7.76
C PRO A 89 -2.24 -15.69 8.14
N ARG A 90 -1.20 -14.89 8.34
CA ARG A 90 -1.36 -13.45 8.59
C ARG A 90 -1.76 -12.76 7.29
N VAL A 91 -2.98 -12.23 7.27
CA VAL A 91 -3.58 -11.61 6.09
C VAL A 91 -4.03 -10.18 6.38
N LEU A 92 -4.09 -9.38 5.33
CA LEU A 92 -4.72 -8.06 5.34
C LEU A 92 -6.21 -8.20 5.72
N VAL A 93 -6.75 -7.20 6.42
CA VAL A 93 -8.16 -7.15 6.85
C VAL A 93 -8.85 -5.91 6.31
N ARG A 94 -8.25 -4.74 6.48
CA ARG A 94 -8.75 -3.46 5.98
C ARG A 94 -7.61 -2.56 5.53
N PRO A 95 -6.94 -2.90 4.40
CA PRO A 95 -5.88 -2.06 3.86
C PRO A 95 -6.40 -0.67 3.48
N GLN A 96 -5.62 0.38 3.77
CA GLN A 96 -6.01 1.77 3.52
C GLN A 96 -5.16 2.43 2.45
N SER A 97 -3.86 2.33 2.53
CA SER A 97 -2.93 2.99 1.64
C SER A 97 -1.65 2.18 1.54
N GLY A 98 -0.76 2.58 0.65
CA GLY A 98 0.53 1.93 0.52
C GLY A 98 1.51 2.75 -0.29
N MET A 99 2.71 2.21 -0.41
CA MET A 99 3.79 2.74 -1.23
C MET A 99 4.73 1.61 -1.66
N VAL A 100 5.60 1.90 -2.62
CA VAL A 100 6.71 1.02 -3.02
C VAL A 100 8.01 1.79 -2.83
N ASP A 101 9.00 1.18 -2.18
CA ASP A 101 10.32 1.77 -2.04
C ASP A 101 11.23 1.46 -3.24
N ASP A 102 12.40 2.10 -3.27
CA ASP A 102 13.39 1.94 -4.35
C ASP A 102 13.95 0.51 -4.44
N ALA A 103 13.87 -0.28 -3.36
CA ALA A 103 14.24 -1.69 -3.35
C ALA A 103 13.13 -2.60 -3.90
N GLY A 104 11.93 -2.07 -4.12
CA GLY A 104 10.77 -2.81 -4.60
C GLY A 104 9.97 -3.49 -3.48
N ARG A 105 10.16 -3.10 -2.22
CA ARG A 105 9.30 -3.51 -1.12
C ARG A 105 7.97 -2.76 -1.19
N VAL A 106 6.88 -3.49 -1.03
CA VAL A 106 5.53 -2.91 -0.99
C VAL A 106 5.07 -2.80 0.45
N TYR A 107 4.75 -1.59 0.86
CA TYR A 107 4.24 -1.26 2.20
C TYR A 107 2.74 -1.02 2.11
N VAL A 108 1.99 -1.58 3.05
CA VAL A 108 0.52 -1.45 3.11
C VAL A 108 0.09 -1.17 4.53
N THR A 109 -0.59 -0.05 4.75
CA THR A 109 -1.23 0.25 6.04
C THR A 109 -2.54 -0.52 6.15
N ASP A 110 -2.76 -1.18 7.28
CA ASP A 110 -3.99 -1.94 7.56
C ASP A 110 -4.59 -1.54 8.90
N VAL A 111 -5.70 -0.80 8.86
CA VAL A 111 -6.39 -0.34 10.08
C VAL A 111 -7.12 -1.48 10.80
N GLY A 112 -7.47 -2.55 10.10
CA GLY A 112 -8.08 -3.73 10.71
C GLY A 112 -7.08 -4.55 11.53
N ARG A 113 -5.79 -4.45 11.19
CA ARG A 113 -4.68 -5.08 11.91
C ARG A 113 -3.91 -4.11 12.80
N GLN A 114 -4.17 -2.81 12.69
CA GLN A 114 -3.41 -1.75 13.36
C GLN A 114 -1.91 -1.91 13.08
N ALA A 115 -1.55 -2.08 11.80
CA ALA A 115 -0.21 -2.46 11.41
C ALA A 115 0.17 -1.93 10.02
N VAL A 116 1.46 -1.94 9.75
CA VAL A 116 2.03 -1.82 8.41
C VAL A 116 2.53 -3.20 7.97
N PHE A 117 1.98 -3.71 6.87
CA PHE A 117 2.45 -4.92 6.21
C PHE A 117 3.53 -4.56 5.21
N VAL A 118 4.67 -5.24 5.28
CA VAL A 118 5.80 -5.03 4.37
C VAL A 118 6.05 -6.30 3.58
N PHE A 119 5.69 -6.28 2.32
CA PHE A 119 5.95 -7.34 1.36
C PHE A 119 7.36 -7.15 0.80
N ASP A 120 8.34 -7.78 1.43
CA ASP A 120 9.76 -7.70 1.07
C ASP A 120 10.07 -8.75 -0.02
N ALA A 121 9.79 -8.40 -1.28
CA ALA A 121 10.04 -9.27 -2.42
C ALA A 121 11.52 -9.67 -2.56
N PRO A 122 12.50 -8.76 -2.42
CA PRO A 122 13.92 -9.11 -2.47
C PRO A 122 14.34 -10.13 -1.42
N ALA A 123 13.76 -10.08 -0.21
CA ALA A 123 14.09 -11.00 0.88
C ALA A 123 13.13 -12.21 0.95
N GLY A 124 12.10 -12.26 0.10
CA GLY A 124 11.11 -13.33 0.06
C GLY A 124 10.32 -13.49 1.37
N ARG A 125 10.00 -12.40 2.07
CA ARG A 125 9.35 -12.46 3.40
C ARG A 125 8.32 -11.37 3.62
N LEU A 126 7.31 -11.67 4.45
CA LEU A 126 6.38 -10.70 4.99
C LEU A 126 6.86 -10.23 6.37
N MET A 127 6.94 -8.90 6.55
CA MET A 127 7.09 -8.30 7.87
C MET A 127 5.81 -7.56 8.23
N ILE A 128 5.48 -7.52 9.54
CA ILE A 128 4.30 -6.82 10.06
C ILE A 128 4.76 -5.95 11.22
N TRP A 129 4.61 -4.64 11.06
CA TRP A 129 5.01 -3.65 12.04
C TRP A 129 3.78 -3.15 12.78
N GLN A 130 3.76 -3.31 14.08
CA GLN A 130 2.62 -2.95 14.94
C GLN A 130 2.93 -1.81 15.92
N GLN A 131 4.22 -1.44 16.06
CA GLN A 131 4.65 -0.44 17.02
C GLN A 131 4.75 0.94 16.36
N ALA A 132 4.04 1.92 16.93
CA ALA A 132 4.12 3.32 16.53
C ALA A 132 5.27 4.04 17.24
N ASP A 133 5.44 3.81 18.56
CA ASP A 133 6.52 4.40 19.36
C ASP A 133 6.80 3.53 20.59
N GLY A 134 8.06 3.14 20.81
CA GLY A 134 8.45 2.30 21.94
C GLY A 134 7.55 1.07 22.10
N SER A 135 6.68 1.08 23.13
CA SER A 135 5.67 0.05 23.37
C SER A 135 4.27 0.44 22.91
N GLU A 136 4.06 1.64 22.39
CA GLU A 136 2.77 2.11 21.91
C GLU A 136 2.46 1.52 20.53
N PRO A 137 1.35 0.79 20.36
CA PRO A 137 0.97 0.26 19.07
C PRO A 137 0.37 1.33 18.16
N PHE A 138 0.32 1.07 16.86
CA PHE A 138 -0.55 1.81 15.95
C PHE A 138 -2.02 1.70 16.38
N ALA A 139 -2.77 2.79 16.20
CA ALA A 139 -4.20 2.83 16.46
C ALA A 139 -5.04 2.84 15.16
N ASP A 140 -4.72 3.73 14.23
CA ASP A 140 -5.43 3.87 12.93
C ASP A 140 -4.43 4.32 11.86
N PRO A 141 -3.48 3.45 11.43
CA PRO A 141 -2.48 3.80 10.42
C PRO A 141 -3.14 3.90 9.04
N VAL A 142 -3.22 5.11 8.48
CA VAL A 142 -3.91 5.38 7.20
C VAL A 142 -2.92 5.72 6.09
N GLY A 143 -2.30 6.89 6.13
CA GLY A 143 -1.37 7.35 5.11
C GLY A 143 0.04 6.82 5.33
N ILE A 144 0.78 6.61 4.22
CA ILE A 144 2.17 6.17 4.29
C ILE A 144 2.98 6.83 3.16
N ALA A 145 4.21 7.23 3.46
CA ALA A 145 5.13 7.81 2.48
C ALA A 145 6.58 7.55 2.88
N THR A 146 7.49 7.66 1.91
CA THR A 146 8.94 7.67 2.20
C THR A 146 9.35 8.99 2.83
N GLY A 147 10.10 8.91 3.94
CA GLY A 147 10.73 10.04 4.59
C GLY A 147 12.13 10.36 4.05
N GLN A 148 12.93 11.07 4.84
CA GLN A 148 14.32 11.36 4.53
C GLN A 148 15.18 10.10 4.74
N ALA A 149 16.23 9.93 3.92
CA ALA A 149 17.18 8.81 4.04
C ALA A 149 16.54 7.40 4.06
N GLY A 150 15.36 7.25 3.48
CA GLY A 150 14.64 5.97 3.43
C GLY A 150 13.84 5.63 4.67
N GLU A 151 13.58 6.61 5.54
CA GLU A 151 12.57 6.47 6.60
C GLU A 151 11.20 6.19 6.01
N ILE A 152 10.35 5.58 6.81
CA ILE A 152 8.96 5.35 6.51
C ILE A 152 8.12 6.23 7.43
N LEU A 153 7.28 7.06 6.84
CA LEU A 153 6.35 7.94 7.53
C LEU A 153 4.96 7.34 7.49
N VAL A 154 4.30 7.26 8.64
CA VAL A 154 2.94 6.71 8.76
C VAL A 154 2.05 7.73 9.46
N ALA A 155 0.97 8.14 8.80
CA ALA A 155 -0.06 8.97 9.42
C ALA A 155 -1.00 8.08 10.23
N ASP A 156 -0.99 8.23 11.55
CA ASP A 156 -1.96 7.55 12.43
C ASP A 156 -3.08 8.53 12.79
N ALA A 157 -4.26 8.25 12.25
CA ALA A 157 -5.40 9.14 12.33
C ALA A 157 -6.00 9.25 13.75
N THR A 158 -5.83 8.23 14.57
CA THR A 158 -6.31 8.22 15.96
C THR A 158 -5.26 8.78 16.91
N LEU A 159 -3.99 8.47 16.72
CA LEU A 159 -2.90 9.08 17.51
C LEU A 159 -2.69 10.56 17.16
N GLY A 160 -3.23 11.04 16.04
CA GLY A 160 -3.16 12.45 15.64
C GLY A 160 -1.75 12.93 15.30
N ARG A 161 -0.89 12.05 14.77
CA ARG A 161 0.52 12.36 14.49
C ARG A 161 1.07 11.54 13.33
N ILE A 162 2.25 11.93 12.86
CA ILE A 162 3.03 11.19 11.88
C ILE A 162 4.13 10.42 12.63
N VAL A 163 4.08 9.11 12.53
CA VAL A 163 5.08 8.20 13.08
C VAL A 163 6.23 8.05 12.09
N ARG A 164 7.47 8.05 12.59
CA ARG A 164 8.70 7.83 11.83
C ARG A 164 9.28 6.47 12.17
N LEU A 165 9.54 5.67 11.17
CA LEU A 165 10.14 4.34 11.30
C LEU A 165 11.41 4.24 10.45
N ASP A 166 12.34 3.41 10.88
CA ASP A 166 13.43 2.99 10.00
C ASP A 166 12.96 1.92 8.99
N ARG A 167 13.86 1.48 8.12
CA ARG A 167 13.56 0.46 7.09
C ARG A 167 13.25 -0.94 7.63
N ASP A 168 13.52 -1.16 8.92
CA ASP A 168 13.23 -2.40 9.63
C ASP A 168 11.97 -2.29 10.51
N GLY A 169 11.31 -1.11 10.50
CA GLY A 169 10.10 -0.84 11.27
C GLY A 169 10.35 -0.44 12.73
N ARG A 170 11.59 -0.04 13.08
CA ARG A 170 11.87 0.46 14.41
C ARG A 170 11.45 1.92 14.51
N PRO A 171 10.71 2.31 15.56
CA PRO A 171 10.33 3.70 15.77
C PRO A 171 11.54 4.63 15.92
N LEU A 172 11.50 5.75 15.20
CA LEU A 172 12.48 6.84 15.26
C LEU A 172 11.89 8.09 15.94
N GLY A 173 10.64 8.02 16.37
CA GLY A 173 9.87 9.13 16.96
C GLY A 173 8.67 9.52 16.11
N SER A 174 8.09 10.67 16.42
CA SER A 174 6.89 11.18 15.74
C SER A 174 6.87 12.71 15.72
N PHE A 175 5.99 13.31 14.91
CA PHE A 175 5.78 14.76 14.86
C PHE A 175 4.31 15.09 14.54
N GLY A 176 3.95 16.36 14.75
CA GLY A 176 2.64 16.91 14.38
C GLY A 176 1.53 16.65 15.39
N ALA A 177 1.83 16.16 16.59
CA ALA A 177 0.80 15.87 17.62
C ALA A 177 0.03 17.11 18.08
N ASP A 178 0.64 18.30 18.06
CA ASP A 178 0.01 19.55 18.45
C ASP A 178 -0.75 20.23 17.29
N GLU A 179 -0.43 19.87 16.03
CA GLU A 179 -0.97 20.49 14.83
C GLU A 179 -2.06 19.66 14.15
N LEU A 180 -2.02 18.32 14.30
CA LEU A 180 -2.86 17.40 13.56
C LEU A 180 -4.03 16.89 14.40
N LEU A 181 -5.26 16.99 13.85
CA LEU A 181 -6.48 16.48 14.50
C LEU A 181 -6.85 15.07 14.03
N ARG A 182 -6.71 14.79 12.72
CA ARG A 182 -6.96 13.50 12.10
C ARG A 182 -6.18 13.38 10.78
N PRO A 183 -4.86 13.14 10.84
CA PRO A 183 -4.06 12.96 9.64
C PRO A 183 -4.48 11.67 8.93
N THR A 184 -4.65 11.74 7.60
CA THR A 184 -5.04 10.58 6.78
C THR A 184 -4.16 10.44 5.54
N GLY A 185 -4.17 11.40 4.63
CA GLY A 185 -3.31 11.40 3.46
C GLY A 185 -1.91 11.90 3.80
N LEU A 186 -0.90 11.31 3.18
CA LEU A 186 0.50 11.65 3.39
C LEU A 186 1.27 11.57 2.09
N ALA A 187 2.00 12.62 1.72
CA ALA A 187 2.96 12.60 0.63
C ALA A 187 4.16 13.49 0.91
N ARG A 188 5.29 13.15 0.33
CA ARG A 188 6.52 13.94 0.39
C ARG A 188 6.90 14.42 -1.01
N ASP A 189 7.29 15.68 -1.11
CA ASP A 189 7.94 16.21 -2.30
C ASP A 189 9.42 15.79 -2.29
N PRO A 190 9.88 14.98 -3.25
CA PRO A 190 11.27 14.52 -3.27
C PRO A 190 12.27 15.67 -3.53
N ALA A 191 11.86 16.75 -4.19
CA ALA A 191 12.74 17.85 -4.54
C ALA A 191 13.05 18.78 -3.35
N THR A 192 12.04 19.10 -2.52
CA THR A 192 12.19 20.00 -1.38
C THR A 192 12.26 19.29 -0.03
N GLY A 193 11.88 18.02 0.00
CA GLY A 193 11.74 17.24 1.23
C GLY A 193 10.49 17.58 2.05
N ARG A 194 9.67 18.55 1.63
CA ARG A 194 8.44 18.93 2.35
C ARG A 194 7.46 17.78 2.41
N ILE A 195 6.82 17.64 3.58
CA ILE A 195 5.82 16.63 3.87
C ILE A 195 4.46 17.32 3.92
N TYR A 196 3.51 16.80 3.13
CA TYR A 196 2.13 17.27 3.03
C TYR A 196 1.22 16.25 3.70
N VAL A 197 0.38 16.72 4.61
CA VAL A 197 -0.52 15.88 5.41
C VAL A 197 -1.96 16.39 5.24
N ALA A 198 -2.86 15.54 4.74
CA ALA A 198 -4.28 15.83 4.75
C ALA A 198 -4.83 15.64 6.15
N ASP A 199 -5.27 16.72 6.79
CA ASP A 199 -5.98 16.68 8.05
C ASP A 199 -7.49 16.67 7.79
N THR A 200 -8.04 15.47 7.72
CA THR A 200 -9.45 15.28 7.37
C THR A 200 -10.42 16.02 8.30
N ARG A 201 -10.10 16.09 9.60
CA ARG A 201 -10.97 16.71 10.60
C ARG A 201 -10.83 18.22 10.63
N ASP A 202 -9.66 18.76 10.33
CA ASP A 202 -9.40 20.21 10.29
C ASP A 202 -9.71 20.81 8.91
N HIS A 203 -10.05 19.97 7.93
CA HIS A 203 -10.42 20.38 6.57
C HIS A 203 -9.31 21.16 5.84
N ASP A 204 -8.06 20.84 6.09
CA ASP A 204 -6.90 21.51 5.49
C ASP A 204 -5.78 20.52 5.15
N ILE A 205 -4.70 21.05 4.58
CA ILE A 205 -3.45 20.33 4.34
C ILE A 205 -2.36 21.04 5.14
N LYS A 206 -1.69 20.30 6.01
CA LYS A 206 -0.57 20.80 6.79
C LYS A 206 0.76 20.44 6.15
N ILE A 207 1.69 21.37 6.18
CA ILE A 207 3.01 21.22 5.57
C ILE A 207 4.07 21.22 6.68
N PHE A 208 4.95 20.23 6.60
CA PHE A 208 6.08 20.08 7.52
C PHE A 208 7.39 20.03 6.73
N THR A 209 8.50 20.37 7.42
CA THR A 209 9.86 20.10 6.93
C THR A 209 10.13 18.60 6.89
N SER A 210 11.25 18.19 6.28
CA SER A 210 11.72 16.80 6.34
C SER A 210 12.05 16.33 7.76
N SER A 211 12.37 17.26 8.69
CA SER A 211 12.60 16.98 10.11
C SER A 211 11.32 16.88 10.94
N GLY A 212 10.15 17.27 10.37
CA GLY A 212 8.86 17.24 11.06
C GLY A 212 8.46 18.57 11.71
N GLU A 213 9.16 19.68 11.41
CA GLU A 213 8.76 21.00 11.90
C GLU A 213 7.58 21.52 11.08
N TYR A 214 6.55 22.03 11.74
CA TYR A 214 5.39 22.64 11.10
C TYR A 214 5.78 23.94 10.37
N LEU A 215 5.36 24.07 9.12
CA LEU A 215 5.63 25.25 8.30
C LEU A 215 4.39 26.12 8.12
N GLN A 216 3.33 25.53 7.60
CA GLN A 216 2.09 26.25 7.28
C GLN A 216 0.94 25.28 6.98
N ARG A 217 -0.27 25.82 6.84
CA ARG A 217 -1.43 25.11 6.31
C ARG A 217 -1.87 25.66 4.98
N ILE A 218 -2.51 24.81 4.18
CA ILE A 218 -3.19 25.17 2.93
C ILE A 218 -4.67 24.87 3.12
N GLY A 219 -5.51 25.84 2.78
CA GLY A 219 -6.95 25.69 2.78
C GLY A 219 -7.62 25.85 4.14
N ARG A 220 -8.91 25.60 4.13
CA ARG A 220 -9.85 25.64 5.25
C ARG A 220 -11.13 24.94 4.82
N ARG A 221 -12.06 24.75 5.72
CA ARG A 221 -13.39 24.20 5.40
C ARG A 221 -14.14 25.11 4.42
N GLY A 222 -14.63 24.50 3.31
CA GLY A 222 -15.43 25.18 2.30
C GLY A 222 -15.51 24.41 0.99
N THR A 223 -16.03 25.09 -0.05
CA THR A 223 -16.27 24.51 -1.40
C THR A 223 -15.58 25.27 -2.52
N ALA A 224 -15.04 26.46 -2.24
CA ALA A 224 -14.30 27.25 -3.24
C ALA A 224 -12.97 26.59 -3.63
N PRO A 225 -12.33 26.97 -4.73
CA PRO A 225 -10.97 26.54 -5.06
C PRO A 225 -9.99 26.83 -3.92
N GLY A 226 -9.23 25.82 -3.49
CA GLY A 226 -8.33 25.89 -2.34
C GLY A 226 -9.00 25.73 -0.98
N GLU A 227 -10.32 25.54 -0.90
CA GLU A 227 -11.05 25.14 0.28
C GLU A 227 -11.41 23.65 0.21
N PHE A 228 -11.53 22.97 1.35
CA PHE A 228 -11.74 21.53 1.42
C PHE A 228 -12.91 21.13 2.31
N ASN A 229 -13.48 19.96 2.03
CA ASN A 229 -14.43 19.31 2.91
C ASN A 229 -14.04 17.84 3.11
N ALA A 230 -13.40 17.58 4.25
CA ALA A 230 -12.82 16.28 4.60
C ALA A 230 -11.85 15.77 3.51
N PRO A 231 -10.70 16.44 3.27
CA PRO A 231 -9.67 15.89 2.39
C PRO A 231 -9.12 14.60 2.99
N THR A 232 -8.91 13.56 2.15
CA THR A 232 -8.53 12.24 2.67
C THR A 232 -7.18 11.74 2.17
N HIS A 233 -6.90 11.87 0.90
CA HIS A 233 -5.65 11.41 0.30
C HIS A 233 -5.02 12.53 -0.51
N LEU A 234 -3.72 12.40 -0.73
CA LEU A 234 -2.99 13.34 -1.57
C LEU A 234 -1.77 12.67 -2.23
N ALA A 235 -1.35 13.22 -3.36
CA ALA A 235 -0.16 12.83 -4.07
C ALA A 235 0.61 14.06 -4.54
N VAL A 236 1.94 13.96 -4.59
CA VAL A 236 2.83 14.96 -5.20
C VAL A 236 3.39 14.40 -6.48
N ALA A 237 3.15 15.07 -7.60
CA ALA A 237 3.68 14.69 -8.89
C ALA A 237 3.85 15.92 -9.81
N GLY A 238 4.94 15.97 -10.57
CA GLY A 238 5.20 17.06 -11.53
C GLY A 238 5.16 18.46 -10.92
N GLY A 239 5.60 18.63 -9.67
CA GLY A 239 5.56 19.90 -8.95
C GLY A 239 4.15 20.38 -8.57
N ARG A 240 3.19 19.48 -8.52
CA ARG A 240 1.80 19.73 -8.15
C ARG A 240 1.34 18.82 -7.02
N LEU A 241 0.34 19.29 -6.29
CA LEU A 241 -0.34 18.58 -5.23
C LEU A 241 -1.74 18.22 -5.72
N TYR A 242 -2.05 16.92 -5.72
CA TYR A 242 -3.36 16.35 -6.05
C TYR A 242 -4.02 15.93 -4.76
N ILE A 243 -5.21 16.46 -4.46
CA ILE A 243 -5.88 16.27 -3.17
C ILE A 243 -7.30 15.78 -3.40
N THR A 244 -7.66 14.62 -2.86
CA THR A 244 -9.05 14.19 -2.86
C THR A 244 -9.84 14.97 -1.81
N ASP A 245 -10.72 15.82 -2.28
CA ASP A 245 -11.65 16.62 -1.51
C ASP A 245 -12.98 15.86 -1.41
N THR A 246 -12.98 14.82 -0.55
CA THR A 246 -13.92 13.70 -0.57
C THR A 246 -15.37 14.13 -0.48
N LEU A 247 -15.74 15.01 0.46
CA LEU A 247 -17.13 15.43 0.64
C LEU A 247 -17.55 16.54 -0.34
N ASN A 248 -16.61 17.12 -1.08
CA ASN A 248 -16.89 17.99 -2.22
C ASN A 248 -16.92 17.23 -3.56
N SER A 249 -16.65 15.90 -3.54
CA SER A 249 -16.75 15.03 -4.73
C SER A 249 -15.83 15.46 -5.88
N ARG A 250 -14.58 15.84 -5.57
CA ARG A 250 -13.58 16.28 -6.55
C ARG A 250 -12.15 15.92 -6.12
N VAL A 251 -11.23 15.99 -7.06
CA VAL A 251 -9.79 16.08 -6.79
C VAL A 251 -9.35 17.49 -7.15
N GLN A 252 -8.79 18.23 -6.20
CA GLN A 252 -8.19 19.53 -6.48
C GLN A 252 -6.71 19.37 -6.85
N VAL A 253 -6.27 20.15 -7.84
CA VAL A 253 -4.87 20.22 -8.23
C VAL A 253 -4.35 21.61 -7.84
N LEU A 254 -3.33 21.63 -6.98
CA LEU A 254 -2.71 22.86 -6.50
C LEU A 254 -1.20 22.88 -6.84
N THR A 255 -0.61 24.06 -6.82
CA THR A 255 0.85 24.18 -6.72
C THR A 255 1.31 23.75 -5.33
N LEU A 256 2.59 23.48 -5.15
CA LEU A 256 3.16 23.05 -3.85
C LEU A 256 3.08 24.13 -2.76
N ASP A 257 2.83 25.39 -3.12
CA ASP A 257 2.57 26.52 -2.22
C ASP A 257 1.06 26.78 -1.98
N GLY A 258 0.20 25.91 -2.53
CA GLY A 258 -1.24 25.87 -2.23
C GLY A 258 -2.13 26.71 -3.15
N ARG A 259 -1.62 27.24 -4.27
CA ARG A 259 -2.48 27.94 -5.24
C ARG A 259 -3.26 26.97 -6.10
N PRO A 260 -4.60 27.10 -6.22
CA PRO A 260 -5.40 26.26 -7.10
C PRO A 260 -4.97 26.39 -8.56
N VAL A 261 -4.81 25.26 -9.25
CA VAL A 261 -4.45 25.15 -10.67
C VAL A 261 -5.60 24.57 -11.47
N GLY A 262 -6.37 23.66 -10.89
CA GLY A 262 -7.47 22.98 -11.55
C GLY A 262 -8.17 21.99 -10.63
N GLU A 263 -9.15 21.30 -11.19
CA GLU A 263 -9.81 20.17 -10.53
C GLU A 263 -10.06 19.05 -11.52
N ILE A 264 -10.17 17.82 -11.01
CA ILE A 264 -10.44 16.60 -11.76
C ILE A 264 -11.72 15.97 -11.22
N GLY A 265 -12.54 15.51 -12.15
CA GLY A 265 -13.84 14.94 -11.84
C GLY A 265 -14.88 15.99 -11.50
N LYS A 266 -16.11 15.56 -11.43
CA LYS A 266 -17.26 16.36 -11.03
C LYS A 266 -18.27 15.46 -10.34
N ARG A 267 -19.03 16.03 -9.43
CA ARG A 267 -20.11 15.30 -8.75
C ARG A 267 -21.12 14.76 -9.74
N GLY A 268 -21.50 13.49 -9.61
CA GLY A 268 -22.53 12.87 -10.45
C GLY A 268 -22.68 11.39 -10.22
N LEU A 269 -23.67 10.79 -10.92
CA LEU A 269 -24.08 9.40 -10.75
C LEU A 269 -23.58 8.49 -11.90
N TYR A 270 -22.97 9.07 -12.94
CA TYR A 270 -22.48 8.30 -14.08
C TYR A 270 -21.02 7.92 -13.86
N VAL A 271 -20.60 6.80 -14.45
CA VAL A 271 -19.21 6.37 -14.49
C VAL A 271 -18.32 7.48 -15.05
N GLY A 272 -17.21 7.77 -14.37
CA GLY A 272 -16.33 8.92 -14.65
C GLY A 272 -16.65 10.16 -13.81
N ASN A 273 -17.80 10.22 -13.14
CA ASN A 273 -18.06 11.22 -12.11
C ASN A 273 -17.54 10.75 -10.75
N LEU A 274 -17.39 11.68 -9.80
CA LEU A 274 -16.98 11.42 -8.44
C LEU A 274 -18.16 11.62 -7.48
N THR A 275 -18.36 10.65 -6.60
CA THR A 275 -19.32 10.71 -5.50
C THR A 275 -18.60 10.68 -4.16
N ARG A 276 -17.68 9.75 -4.02
CA ARG A 276 -16.88 9.59 -2.81
C ARG A 276 -15.42 9.24 -3.15
N PRO A 277 -14.67 10.16 -3.78
CA PRO A 277 -13.28 9.93 -4.12
C PRO A 277 -12.45 9.73 -2.85
N LYS A 278 -11.50 8.81 -2.90
CA LYS A 278 -10.57 8.50 -1.82
C LYS A 278 -9.13 8.57 -2.30
N GLY A 279 -8.51 7.44 -2.64
CA GLY A 279 -7.13 7.42 -3.10
C GLY A 279 -6.91 8.23 -4.38
N VAL A 280 -5.74 8.86 -4.49
CA VAL A 280 -5.27 9.50 -5.71
C VAL A 280 -3.79 9.24 -5.89
N THR A 281 -3.37 8.93 -7.13
CA THR A 281 -1.96 8.85 -7.53
C THR A 281 -1.80 9.30 -8.97
N VAL A 282 -0.55 9.59 -9.36
CA VAL A 282 -0.20 10.02 -10.71
C VAL A 282 0.97 9.18 -11.17
N ASP A 283 0.90 8.61 -12.38
CA ASP A 283 2.01 7.85 -12.96
C ASP A 283 3.06 8.73 -13.66
N GLY A 284 4.10 8.08 -14.18
CA GLY A 284 5.18 8.76 -14.90
C GLY A 284 4.78 9.44 -16.22
N GLU A 285 3.63 9.07 -16.79
CA GLU A 285 3.07 9.68 -18.02
C GLU A 285 2.10 10.83 -17.71
N GLY A 286 1.75 11.01 -16.43
CA GLY A 286 0.84 12.03 -15.96
C GLY A 286 -0.62 11.60 -15.94
N ASN A 287 -0.92 10.32 -16.11
CA ASN A 287 -2.27 9.81 -15.88
C ASN A 287 -2.60 9.86 -14.40
N VAL A 288 -3.81 10.32 -14.09
CA VAL A 288 -4.30 10.46 -12.71
C VAL A 288 -5.28 9.35 -12.42
N TYR A 289 -5.01 8.60 -11.37
CA TYR A 289 -5.81 7.49 -10.89
C TYR A 289 -6.56 7.92 -9.65
N VAL A 290 -7.89 7.78 -9.65
CA VAL A 290 -8.74 8.17 -8.53
C VAL A 290 -9.62 6.99 -8.13
N VAL A 291 -9.53 6.58 -6.88
CA VAL A 291 -10.46 5.60 -6.32
C VAL A 291 -11.80 6.26 -6.07
N GLU A 292 -12.83 5.77 -6.73
CA GLU A 292 -14.22 6.12 -6.46
C GLU A 292 -14.88 5.04 -5.60
N SER A 293 -14.87 5.22 -4.29
CA SER A 293 -15.23 4.17 -3.34
C SER A 293 -16.74 3.93 -3.18
N TYR A 294 -17.59 4.78 -3.73
CA TYR A 294 -19.04 4.58 -3.68
C TYR A 294 -19.54 3.61 -4.75
N TYR A 295 -18.91 3.65 -5.92
CA TYR A 295 -19.25 2.77 -7.06
C TYR A 295 -18.19 1.69 -7.31
N ASP A 296 -17.22 1.54 -6.40
CA ASP A 296 -16.20 0.50 -6.45
C ASP A 296 -15.38 0.50 -7.75
N HIS A 297 -14.93 1.69 -8.19
CA HIS A 297 -14.12 1.85 -9.38
C HIS A 297 -12.78 2.54 -9.10
N LEU A 298 -11.79 2.17 -9.88
CA LEU A 298 -10.62 3.01 -10.13
C LEU A 298 -10.86 3.78 -11.43
N LEU A 299 -10.95 5.10 -11.35
CA LEU A 299 -11.15 5.98 -12.50
C LEU A 299 -9.80 6.51 -12.98
N VAL A 300 -9.58 6.42 -14.28
CA VAL A 300 -8.36 6.92 -14.92
C VAL A 300 -8.68 8.20 -15.69
N PHE A 301 -7.87 9.22 -15.45
CA PHE A 301 -7.93 10.51 -16.14
C PHE A 301 -6.59 10.81 -16.80
N ASP A 302 -6.59 11.57 -17.88
CA ASP A 302 -5.37 12.09 -18.47
C ASP A 302 -4.80 13.27 -17.64
N ARG A 303 -3.62 13.76 -18.03
CA ARG A 303 -2.95 14.93 -17.39
C ARG A 303 -3.76 16.24 -17.47
N ARG A 304 -4.80 16.30 -18.30
CA ARG A 304 -5.72 17.44 -18.42
C ARG A 304 -6.97 17.27 -17.57
N GLY A 305 -7.10 16.13 -16.88
CA GLY A 305 -8.27 15.77 -16.08
C GLY A 305 -9.45 15.25 -16.90
N GLN A 306 -9.23 14.84 -18.16
CA GLN A 306 -10.25 14.20 -18.97
C GLN A 306 -10.36 12.73 -18.60
N PHE A 307 -11.58 12.27 -18.40
CA PHE A 307 -11.86 10.86 -18.08
C PHE A 307 -11.49 9.97 -19.27
N LEU A 308 -10.72 8.91 -19.01
CA LEU A 308 -10.29 7.94 -20.00
C LEU A 308 -11.09 6.64 -19.92
N LEU A 309 -11.05 5.97 -18.76
CA LEU A 309 -11.77 4.69 -18.56
C LEU A 309 -11.94 4.37 -17.07
N PRO A 310 -12.92 3.52 -16.74
CA PRO A 310 -13.05 2.92 -15.41
C PRO A 310 -12.35 1.55 -15.40
N ILE A 311 -11.81 1.20 -14.25
CA ILE A 311 -11.28 -0.14 -13.95
C ILE A 311 -12.05 -0.67 -12.75
N GLY A 312 -12.52 -1.90 -12.83
CA GLY A 312 -13.19 -2.57 -11.72
C GLY A 312 -14.71 -2.54 -11.79
N GLY A 313 -15.33 -2.55 -10.64
CA GLY A 313 -16.76 -2.65 -10.38
C GLY A 313 -17.00 -3.42 -9.09
N THR A 314 -18.23 -3.39 -8.56
CA THR A 314 -18.56 -4.00 -7.26
C THR A 314 -18.42 -5.52 -7.27
N GLY A 315 -17.68 -6.06 -6.30
CA GLY A 315 -17.56 -7.50 -6.07
C GLY A 315 -16.25 -7.93 -5.42
N ALA A 316 -16.07 -9.24 -5.28
CA ALA A 316 -14.90 -9.88 -4.69
C ALA A 316 -14.04 -10.66 -5.72
N GLY A 317 -14.50 -10.76 -6.97
CA GLY A 317 -13.80 -11.46 -8.05
C GLY A 317 -12.53 -10.75 -8.50
N ILE A 318 -11.83 -11.35 -9.48
CA ILE A 318 -10.68 -10.73 -10.14
C ILE A 318 -11.16 -9.50 -10.90
N GLY A 319 -10.47 -8.38 -10.71
CA GLY A 319 -10.86 -7.12 -11.37
C GLY A 319 -12.09 -6.44 -10.78
N GLN A 320 -12.57 -6.86 -9.62
CA GLN A 320 -13.66 -6.22 -8.88
C GLN A 320 -13.15 -5.66 -7.55
N PHE A 321 -13.85 -4.67 -7.01
CA PHE A 321 -13.54 -4.04 -5.73
C PHE A 321 -14.75 -4.02 -4.79
N TYR A 322 -14.47 -3.90 -3.49
CA TYR A 322 -15.49 -3.61 -2.50
C TYR A 322 -15.01 -2.55 -1.51
N LEU A 323 -15.57 -1.34 -1.63
CA LEU A 323 -15.19 -0.13 -0.90
C LEU A 323 -13.67 0.12 -0.95
N PRO A 324 -13.06 0.24 -2.14
CA PRO A 324 -11.64 0.50 -2.27
C PRO A 324 -11.26 1.83 -1.61
N ALA A 325 -10.05 1.93 -1.08
CA ALA A 325 -9.58 3.08 -0.31
C ALA A 325 -8.41 3.81 -1.01
N GLY A 326 -7.19 3.36 -0.83
CA GLY A 326 -6.00 3.99 -1.37
C GLY A 326 -5.61 3.48 -2.75
N VAL A 327 -4.82 4.28 -3.46
CA VAL A 327 -4.15 3.89 -4.71
C VAL A 327 -2.75 4.49 -4.72
N TRP A 328 -1.78 3.73 -5.21
CA TRP A 328 -0.40 4.19 -5.45
C TRP A 328 0.18 3.48 -6.66
N SER A 329 1.27 4.03 -7.18
CA SER A 329 1.95 3.47 -8.35
C SER A 329 3.43 3.27 -8.07
N ASP A 330 4.07 2.39 -8.85
CA ASP A 330 5.53 2.23 -8.86
C ASP A 330 6.16 2.70 -10.18
N MET A 331 7.48 2.75 -10.21
CA MET A 331 8.25 3.15 -11.39
C MET A 331 8.19 2.13 -12.55
N ARG A 332 7.57 0.96 -12.34
CA ARG A 332 7.40 -0.11 -13.35
C ARG A 332 6.03 -0.08 -14.01
N GLY A 333 5.23 0.98 -13.75
CA GLY A 333 3.88 1.13 -14.28
C GLY A 333 2.86 0.20 -13.62
N ARG A 334 3.12 -0.30 -12.42
CA ARG A 334 2.12 -1.03 -11.64
C ARG A 334 1.33 -0.05 -10.80
N ILE A 335 0.02 -0.25 -10.79
CA ILE A 335 -0.95 0.48 -10.00
C ILE A 335 -1.49 -0.48 -8.95
N TYR A 336 -1.42 -0.08 -7.70
CA TYR A 336 -1.85 -0.84 -6.54
C TYR A 336 -3.10 -0.19 -5.96
N VAL A 337 -4.14 -0.97 -5.72
CA VAL A 337 -5.40 -0.48 -5.15
C VAL A 337 -5.71 -1.23 -3.87
N ALA A 338 -5.82 -0.51 -2.76
CA ALA A 338 -6.26 -1.08 -1.50
C ALA A 338 -7.76 -1.40 -1.57
N ASP A 339 -8.09 -2.66 -1.79
CA ASP A 339 -9.45 -3.19 -1.85
C ASP A 339 -9.90 -3.56 -0.43
N MET A 340 -10.35 -2.51 0.29
CA MET A 340 -10.44 -2.48 1.74
C MET A 340 -11.30 -3.60 2.32
N TYR A 341 -12.51 -3.79 1.83
CA TYR A 341 -13.43 -4.80 2.38
C TYR A 341 -13.19 -6.22 1.86
N ASN A 342 -12.45 -6.37 0.76
CA ASN A 342 -11.98 -7.68 0.32
C ASN A 342 -10.65 -8.10 1.00
N GLY A 343 -10.06 -7.25 1.84
CA GLY A 343 -8.85 -7.56 2.59
C GLY A 343 -7.63 -7.85 1.71
N ARG A 344 -7.48 -7.11 0.60
CA ARG A 344 -6.40 -7.33 -0.37
C ARG A 344 -5.92 -6.02 -0.98
N VAL A 345 -4.77 -6.06 -1.63
CA VAL A 345 -4.32 -5.03 -2.56
C VAL A 345 -4.34 -5.63 -3.96
N MET A 346 -5.12 -5.05 -4.86
CA MET A 346 -5.13 -5.44 -6.26
C MET A 346 -3.99 -4.76 -7.01
N VAL A 347 -3.30 -5.52 -7.87
CA VAL A 347 -2.20 -5.01 -8.68
C VAL A 347 -2.60 -5.03 -10.15
N ILE A 348 -2.48 -3.88 -10.78
CA ILE A 348 -2.84 -3.63 -12.18
C ILE A 348 -1.58 -3.16 -12.90
N GLN A 349 -1.27 -3.74 -14.06
CA GLN A 349 -0.14 -3.34 -14.88
C GLN A 349 -0.62 -2.44 -16.01
N TYR A 350 -0.04 -1.25 -16.11
CA TYR A 350 -0.18 -0.39 -17.28
C TYR A 350 0.67 -0.96 -18.44
N LEU A 351 0.09 -1.03 -19.62
CA LEU A 351 0.69 -1.64 -20.81
C LEU A 351 1.27 -0.63 -21.81
N GLY A 352 1.08 0.67 -21.52
CA GLY A 352 1.45 1.75 -22.42
C GLY A 352 0.25 2.31 -23.19
N SER A 353 0.49 3.47 -23.85
CA SER A 353 -0.48 4.17 -24.69
C SER A 353 -0.45 3.67 -26.14
#